data_86e6825910078d762c7c3a07b0213be6
#
_entry.id   86e6825910078d762c7c3a07b0213be6
#
_cell.length_a   1.000
_cell.length_b   1.000
_cell.length_c   1.000
_cell.angle_alpha   90.00
_cell.angle_beta   90.00
_cell.angle_gamma   90.00
#
_symmetry.space_group_name_H-M   'P 1'
#
loop_
_entity.id
_entity.type
_entity.pdbx_description
1 polymer ?
#
loop_
_entity_poly.entity_id
_entity_poly.type
_entity_poly.pdbx_seq_one_letter_code
_entity_poly.pdbx_strand_id
1 'polypeptide(L)'
;MSLPLRPPYAPMEARLVDEIPTGPGWQYEPKWDGFRCLAFRDGERIELQSKSGQPLARYFPEVVEHLRSLAARAFVLDGEIVVPVDGRLSFDDLLQRIHPAASRIERLARERPAVLIVFDLLVDASGHSLVARPLRERRRLLEAFAARHLGGRDDIRLSPATPDAGQARAWLDLAGGTLDGIVAKRLDLPYQSGERTGMQKVKRRRTADCVVGGFRFAAGSRVVGSLLLGLYDGDGLLHHVGFTSGFPAATRKALLTKLEPLIAPPGFIGRAPGGPSRWSTERSGEWQPLAPRLVVEVSYDHFTGDRFRHATRFLRWRPDKAPRQCTLDQVAPSSRDPGLPGSASPPRRGSGAGSPRRAPSTSRRSSAGSRRRAGRG
;
A
#
# COMPACT_ATOMS: atom_id res chain seq x y z
N MET A 1 -6.29 33.55 -11.96
CA MET A 1 -5.17 33.83 -11.05
C MET A 1 -4.16 32.70 -11.23
N SER A 2 -2.88 33.01 -11.25
CA SER A 2 -1.86 31.95 -11.40
C SER A 2 -1.50 31.40 -10.02
N LEU A 3 -1.48 30.07 -9.87
CA LEU A 3 -1.06 29.43 -8.61
C LEU A 3 0.34 29.87 -8.19
N PRO A 4 0.59 30.05 -6.88
CA PRO A 4 1.92 30.36 -6.36
C PRO A 4 2.92 29.20 -6.45
N LEU A 5 2.42 27.96 -6.66
CA LEU A 5 3.23 26.75 -6.90
C LEU A 5 2.93 26.20 -8.29
N ARG A 6 3.98 25.74 -8.98
CA ARG A 6 3.87 25.17 -10.34
C ARG A 6 4.72 23.91 -10.47
N PRO A 7 4.30 22.95 -11.31
CA PRO A 7 5.17 21.83 -11.68
C PRO A 7 6.42 22.30 -12.46
N PRO A 8 7.59 21.66 -12.28
CA PRO A 8 7.82 20.60 -11.28
C PRO A 8 8.07 21.19 -9.88
N TYR A 9 7.37 20.66 -8.88
CA TYR A 9 7.55 21.03 -7.48
C TYR A 9 7.96 19.78 -6.69
N ALA A 10 9.09 19.84 -5.97
CA ALA A 10 9.59 18.67 -5.25
C ALA A 10 8.74 18.40 -4.01
N PRO A 11 8.11 17.21 -3.87
CA PRO A 11 7.37 16.90 -2.66
C PRO A 11 8.30 16.68 -1.47
N MET A 12 7.80 16.99 -0.27
CA MET A 12 8.47 16.63 0.98
C MET A 12 8.56 15.13 1.13
N GLU A 13 9.72 14.60 1.56
CA GLU A 13 9.99 13.17 1.66
C GLU A 13 10.07 12.69 3.12
N ALA A 14 9.89 11.37 3.34
CA ALA A 14 10.02 10.76 4.64
C ALA A 14 11.34 9.97 4.76
N ARG A 15 12.07 10.18 5.87
CA ARG A 15 13.23 9.37 6.25
C ARG A 15 12.76 8.02 6.79
N LEU A 16 13.39 6.93 6.35
CA LEU A 16 13.13 5.60 6.91
C LEU A 16 13.73 5.50 8.31
N VAL A 17 12.93 5.05 9.27
CA VAL A 17 13.34 4.74 10.64
C VAL A 17 12.81 3.36 11.04
N ASP A 18 13.42 2.74 12.05
CA ASP A 18 13.05 1.39 12.47
C ASP A 18 11.88 1.39 13.48
N GLU A 19 11.69 2.48 14.22
CA GLU A 19 10.68 2.59 15.28
C GLU A 19 9.76 3.79 15.05
N ILE A 20 8.53 3.68 15.56
CA ILE A 20 7.57 4.78 15.56
C ILE A 20 8.09 5.86 16.52
N PRO A 21 8.36 7.09 16.05
CA PRO A 21 8.74 8.17 16.93
C PRO A 21 7.60 8.45 17.91
N THR A 22 7.93 8.68 19.18
CA THR A 22 6.97 8.95 20.25
C THR A 22 7.16 10.33 20.84
N GLY A 23 6.23 10.75 21.69
CA GLY A 23 6.25 12.07 22.34
C GLY A 23 5.38 13.12 21.63
N PRO A 24 5.34 14.36 22.16
CA PRO A 24 4.49 15.40 21.64
C PRO A 24 4.95 15.93 20.26
N GLY A 25 4.01 16.49 19.52
CA GLY A 25 4.29 17.17 18.25
C GLY A 25 4.36 16.23 17.02
N TRP A 26 3.96 14.99 17.15
CA TRP A 26 3.82 14.06 16.03
C TRP A 26 2.35 13.86 15.64
N GLN A 27 2.11 13.75 14.34
CA GLN A 27 0.91 13.24 13.72
C GLN A 27 1.28 11.99 12.93
N TYR A 28 0.48 10.94 13.03
CA TYR A 28 0.68 9.69 12.31
C TYR A 28 -0.41 9.50 11.27
N GLU A 29 -0.02 8.95 10.13
CA GLU A 29 -0.89 8.63 9.01
C GLU A 29 -0.55 7.26 8.45
N PRO A 30 -1.51 6.53 7.84
CA PRO A 30 -1.21 5.34 7.05
C PRO A 30 -0.25 5.67 5.92
N LYS A 31 0.74 4.82 5.71
CA LYS A 31 1.57 4.90 4.52
C LYS A 31 0.90 4.09 3.41
N TRP A 32 0.27 4.79 2.50
CA TRP A 32 -0.38 4.20 1.34
C TRP A 32 0.66 3.62 0.37
N ASP A 33 0.30 2.51 -0.31
CA ASP A 33 1.14 1.89 -1.34
C ASP A 33 0.61 2.24 -2.72
N GLY A 34 1.12 3.31 -3.30
CA GLY A 34 0.65 3.86 -4.56
C GLY A 34 1.70 4.70 -5.29
N PHE A 35 1.23 5.65 -6.08
CA PHE A 35 2.05 6.67 -6.73
C PHE A 35 1.82 8.02 -6.08
N ARG A 36 2.88 8.59 -5.48
CA ARG A 36 2.83 9.96 -4.98
C ARG A 36 2.40 10.91 -6.07
N CYS A 37 1.41 11.74 -5.76
CA CYS A 37 0.85 12.70 -6.68
C CYS A 37 0.70 14.08 -6.04
N LEU A 38 1.31 15.08 -6.64
CA LEU A 38 0.94 16.48 -6.44
C LEU A 38 -0.11 16.83 -7.51
N ALA A 39 -1.32 17.20 -7.05
CA ALA A 39 -2.43 17.57 -7.90
C ALA A 39 -2.61 19.10 -7.88
N PHE A 40 -2.37 19.74 -9.01
CA PHE A 40 -2.50 21.18 -9.21
C PHE A 40 -3.78 21.47 -9.96
N ARG A 41 -4.56 22.44 -9.49
CA ARG A 41 -5.69 23.00 -10.20
C ARG A 41 -5.63 24.51 -10.25
N ASP A 42 -5.66 25.06 -11.47
CA ASP A 42 -5.74 26.51 -11.75
C ASP A 42 -6.87 26.74 -12.77
N GLY A 43 -8.06 27.04 -12.27
CA GLY A 43 -9.26 27.15 -13.11
C GLY A 43 -9.62 25.82 -13.77
N GLU A 44 -9.53 25.78 -15.09
CA GLU A 44 -9.77 24.55 -15.88
C GLU A 44 -8.52 23.68 -16.04
N ARG A 45 -7.35 24.24 -15.79
CA ARG A 45 -6.09 23.52 -15.91
C ARG A 45 -5.88 22.61 -14.70
N ILE A 46 -5.66 21.32 -14.98
CA ILE A 46 -5.34 20.30 -13.97
C ILE A 46 -4.07 19.61 -14.40
N GLU A 47 -3.12 19.54 -13.48
CA GLU A 47 -1.86 18.84 -13.67
C GLU A 47 -1.64 17.87 -12.52
N LEU A 48 -1.24 16.63 -12.84
CA LEU A 48 -0.83 15.62 -11.88
C LEU A 48 0.66 15.37 -12.07
N GLN A 49 1.40 15.48 -10.99
CA GLN A 49 2.85 15.31 -10.99
C GLN A 49 3.26 14.19 -10.06
N SER A 50 4.14 13.30 -10.54
CA SER A 50 4.74 12.23 -9.72
C SER A 50 5.78 12.78 -8.74
N LYS A 51 6.25 11.91 -7.84
CA LYS A 51 7.35 12.23 -6.92
C LYS A 51 8.60 12.75 -7.64
N SER A 52 8.92 12.21 -8.81
CA SER A 52 10.09 12.58 -9.63
C SER A 52 9.84 13.75 -10.59
N GLY A 53 8.71 14.43 -10.47
CA GLY A 53 8.36 15.57 -11.33
C GLY A 53 7.74 15.18 -12.67
N GLN A 54 7.54 13.88 -12.96
CA GLN A 54 6.97 13.45 -14.23
C GLN A 54 5.44 13.64 -14.26
N PRO A 55 4.85 14.00 -15.43
CA PRO A 55 3.41 14.17 -15.56
C PRO A 55 2.68 12.82 -15.46
N LEU A 56 1.59 12.77 -14.68
CA LEU A 56 0.76 11.58 -14.47
C LEU A 56 -0.62 11.68 -15.13
N ALA A 57 -1.07 12.87 -15.52
CA ALA A 57 -2.45 13.13 -15.96
C ALA A 57 -2.93 12.19 -17.10
N ARG A 58 -2.05 11.89 -18.07
CA ARG A 58 -2.40 10.97 -19.17
C ARG A 58 -2.69 9.55 -18.72
N TYR A 59 -2.12 9.12 -17.59
CA TYR A 59 -2.25 7.76 -17.06
C TYR A 59 -3.45 7.60 -16.14
N PHE A 60 -4.00 8.71 -15.65
CA PHE A 60 -5.10 8.75 -14.68
C PHE A 60 -6.17 9.78 -15.11
N PRO A 61 -6.79 9.61 -16.31
CA PRO A 61 -7.78 10.55 -16.82
C PRO A 61 -8.99 10.68 -15.89
N GLU A 62 -9.42 9.60 -15.22
CA GLU A 62 -10.49 9.62 -14.23
C GLU A 62 -10.17 10.50 -13.03
N VAL A 63 -8.93 10.49 -12.52
CA VAL A 63 -8.51 11.36 -11.41
C VAL A 63 -8.56 12.83 -11.85
N VAL A 64 -8.18 13.13 -13.10
CA VAL A 64 -8.29 14.48 -13.68
C VAL A 64 -9.74 14.93 -13.70
N GLU A 65 -10.67 14.08 -14.18
CA GLU A 65 -12.10 14.39 -14.21
C GLU A 65 -12.69 14.57 -12.81
N HIS A 66 -12.29 13.72 -11.85
CA HIS A 66 -12.72 13.87 -10.46
C HIS A 66 -12.27 15.20 -9.86
N LEU A 67 -11.03 15.63 -10.10
CA LEU A 67 -10.54 16.93 -9.65
C LEU A 67 -11.24 18.09 -10.37
N ARG A 68 -11.56 17.94 -11.66
CA ARG A 68 -12.29 18.93 -12.45
C ARG A 68 -13.70 19.16 -11.94
N SER A 69 -14.37 18.11 -11.46
CA SER A 69 -15.73 18.17 -10.92
C SER A 69 -15.83 18.83 -9.55
N LEU A 70 -14.71 19.09 -8.83
CA LEU A 70 -14.75 19.82 -7.57
C LEU A 70 -15.19 21.26 -7.78
N ALA A 71 -15.92 21.84 -6.81
CA ALA A 71 -16.31 23.24 -6.84
C ALA A 71 -15.10 24.19 -6.64
N ALA A 72 -14.06 23.78 -5.91
CA ALA A 72 -12.84 24.54 -5.74
C ALA A 72 -12.07 24.63 -7.06
N ARG A 73 -11.78 25.86 -7.52
CA ARG A 73 -11.14 26.14 -8.81
C ARG A 73 -9.64 26.41 -8.71
N ALA A 74 -9.11 26.51 -7.52
CA ALA A 74 -7.68 26.71 -7.23
C ALA A 74 -7.29 25.83 -6.05
N PHE A 75 -6.23 25.03 -6.17
CA PHE A 75 -5.60 24.29 -5.08
C PHE A 75 -4.33 23.57 -5.53
N VAL A 76 -3.51 23.21 -4.56
CA VAL A 76 -2.47 22.19 -4.72
C VAL A 76 -2.60 21.19 -3.58
N LEU A 77 -2.92 19.94 -3.91
CA LEU A 77 -3.05 18.82 -3.00
C LEU A 77 -1.84 17.90 -3.14
N ASP A 78 -1.36 17.38 -2.01
CA ASP A 78 -0.36 16.33 -1.95
C ASP A 78 -1.02 15.04 -1.49
N GLY A 79 -0.87 13.98 -2.27
CA GLY A 79 -1.59 12.73 -2.05
C GLY A 79 -0.89 11.52 -2.64
N GLU A 80 -1.59 10.40 -2.60
CA GLU A 80 -1.18 9.13 -3.20
C GLU A 80 -2.28 8.64 -4.13
N ILE A 81 -1.95 8.31 -5.39
CA ILE A 81 -2.87 7.63 -6.31
C ILE A 81 -2.77 6.14 -6.04
N VAL A 82 -3.91 5.50 -5.81
CA VAL A 82 -4.03 4.07 -5.53
C VAL A 82 -5.11 3.45 -6.41
N VAL A 83 -5.05 2.13 -6.62
CA VAL A 83 -6.11 1.37 -7.32
C VAL A 83 -6.70 0.36 -6.36
N PRO A 84 -7.93 0.58 -5.85
CA PRO A 84 -8.64 -0.40 -5.04
C PRO A 84 -9.19 -1.53 -5.91
N VAL A 85 -8.98 -2.78 -5.48
CA VAL A 85 -9.53 -3.99 -6.10
C VAL A 85 -9.98 -4.91 -4.97
N ASP A 86 -11.24 -5.32 -4.95
CA ASP A 86 -11.83 -6.22 -3.95
C ASP A 86 -11.53 -5.83 -2.49
N GLY A 87 -11.61 -4.52 -2.20
CA GLY A 87 -11.37 -3.96 -0.87
C GLY A 87 -9.89 -3.82 -0.47
N ARG A 88 -8.95 -4.11 -1.37
CA ARG A 88 -7.50 -3.99 -1.17
C ARG A 88 -6.89 -3.03 -2.18
N LEU A 89 -5.69 -2.52 -1.89
CA LEU A 89 -4.92 -1.75 -2.87
C LEU A 89 -4.06 -2.67 -3.73
N SER A 90 -4.22 -2.58 -5.04
CA SER A 90 -3.44 -3.34 -6.01
C SER A 90 -2.38 -2.46 -6.65
N PHE A 91 -1.14 -2.61 -6.21
CA PHE A 91 -0.01 -1.91 -6.84
C PHE A 91 0.30 -2.45 -8.25
N ASP A 92 0.02 -3.72 -8.53
CA ASP A 92 0.22 -4.32 -9.85
C ASP A 92 -0.76 -3.71 -10.87
N ASP A 93 -2.02 -3.50 -10.50
CA ASP A 93 -2.99 -2.80 -11.34
C ASP A 93 -2.61 -1.33 -11.56
N LEU A 94 -2.08 -0.69 -10.51
CA LEU A 94 -1.56 0.67 -10.62
C LEU A 94 -0.38 0.73 -11.61
N LEU A 95 0.57 -0.21 -11.57
CA LEU A 95 1.69 -0.27 -12.52
C LEU A 95 1.23 -0.48 -13.96
N GLN A 96 0.15 -1.23 -14.20
CA GLN A 96 -0.40 -1.45 -15.53
C GLN A 96 -0.89 -0.16 -16.19
N ARG A 97 -1.17 0.89 -15.42
CA ARG A 97 -1.59 2.20 -15.92
C ARG A 97 -0.47 2.92 -16.69
N ILE A 98 0.79 2.67 -16.36
CA ILE A 98 1.94 3.28 -17.04
C ILE A 98 2.17 2.55 -18.36
N HIS A 99 1.41 2.94 -19.38
CA HIS A 99 1.41 2.29 -20.69
C HIS A 99 1.33 3.33 -21.84
N PRO A 100 1.97 3.07 -23.00
CA PRO A 100 1.94 4.01 -24.13
C PRO A 100 0.57 4.10 -24.82
N ALA A 101 -0.22 3.00 -24.87
CA ALA A 101 -1.51 2.96 -25.56
C ALA A 101 -2.62 3.62 -24.74
N ALA A 102 -3.22 4.69 -25.28
CA ALA A 102 -4.32 5.43 -24.66
C ALA A 102 -5.57 4.56 -24.44
N SER A 103 -5.95 3.73 -25.43
CA SER A 103 -7.11 2.83 -25.33
C SER A 103 -7.03 1.85 -24.16
N ARG A 104 -5.82 1.35 -23.85
CA ARG A 104 -5.62 0.50 -22.68
C ARG A 104 -5.79 1.27 -21.37
N ILE A 105 -5.26 2.50 -21.32
CA ILE A 105 -5.40 3.38 -20.15
C ILE A 105 -6.87 3.70 -19.89
N GLU A 106 -7.62 4.09 -20.92
CA GLU A 106 -9.05 4.41 -20.83
C GLU A 106 -9.88 3.20 -20.36
N ARG A 107 -9.58 2.00 -20.90
CA ARG A 107 -10.23 0.78 -20.46
C ARG A 107 -9.97 0.51 -18.98
N LEU A 108 -8.71 0.53 -18.55
CA LEU A 108 -8.34 0.30 -17.14
C LEU A 108 -8.91 1.38 -16.21
N ALA A 109 -9.04 2.64 -16.68
CA ALA A 109 -9.66 3.72 -15.92
C ALA A 109 -11.15 3.45 -15.64
N ARG A 110 -11.85 2.77 -16.56
CA ARG A 110 -13.27 2.37 -16.38
C ARG A 110 -13.42 1.10 -15.55
N GLU A 111 -12.58 0.07 -15.83
CA GLU A 111 -12.68 -1.24 -15.17
C GLU A 111 -12.21 -1.20 -13.71
N ARG A 112 -11.15 -0.45 -13.44
CA ARG A 112 -10.48 -0.35 -12.13
C ARG A 112 -10.03 1.10 -11.89
N PRO A 113 -10.98 2.00 -11.58
CA PRO A 113 -10.69 3.42 -11.40
C PRO A 113 -9.71 3.65 -10.24
N ALA A 114 -8.80 4.57 -10.45
CA ALA A 114 -7.88 5.02 -9.42
C ALA A 114 -8.56 6.01 -8.48
N VAL A 115 -8.11 6.02 -7.23
CA VAL A 115 -8.52 6.92 -6.16
C VAL A 115 -7.33 7.79 -5.75
N LEU A 116 -7.57 9.08 -5.51
CA LEU A 116 -6.58 9.98 -4.94
C LEU A 116 -6.82 10.11 -3.42
N ILE A 117 -5.86 9.68 -2.61
CA ILE A 117 -5.88 9.84 -1.16
C ILE A 117 -5.01 11.03 -0.80
N VAL A 118 -5.61 12.12 -0.32
CA VAL A 118 -4.92 13.39 -0.01
C VAL A 118 -4.54 13.47 1.45
N PHE A 119 -3.35 13.97 1.74
CA PHE A 119 -2.81 14.08 3.10
C PHE A 119 -2.09 15.41 3.40
N ASP A 120 -1.96 16.32 2.42
CA ASP A 120 -1.51 17.69 2.65
C ASP A 120 -2.18 18.66 1.65
N LEU A 121 -2.30 19.93 2.07
CA LEU A 121 -2.82 21.03 1.27
C LEU A 121 -1.75 22.12 1.21
N LEU A 122 -1.22 22.38 0.00
CA LEU A 122 -0.11 23.31 -0.21
C LEU A 122 -0.58 24.67 -0.74
N VAL A 123 -1.71 24.70 -1.43
CA VAL A 123 -2.42 25.92 -1.85
C VAL A 123 -3.89 25.72 -1.58
N ASP A 124 -4.53 26.69 -0.91
CA ASP A 124 -5.95 26.62 -0.57
C ASP A 124 -6.87 26.99 -1.74
N ALA A 125 -8.20 26.86 -1.54
CA ALA A 125 -9.20 27.15 -2.55
C ALA A 125 -9.26 28.65 -2.97
N SER A 126 -8.63 29.53 -2.24
CA SER A 126 -8.48 30.96 -2.54
C SER A 126 -7.19 31.27 -3.30
N GLY A 127 -6.34 30.25 -3.54
CA GLY A 127 -5.07 30.42 -4.25
C GLY A 127 -3.90 30.86 -3.36
N HIS A 128 -4.05 30.84 -2.03
CA HIS A 128 -2.98 31.19 -1.10
C HIS A 128 -2.06 30.02 -0.82
N SER A 129 -0.74 30.25 -0.82
CA SER A 129 0.24 29.26 -0.43
C SER A 129 0.20 28.99 1.07
N LEU A 130 0.20 27.70 1.43
CA LEU A 130 0.24 27.21 2.80
C LEU A 130 1.61 26.61 3.18
N VAL A 131 2.55 26.55 2.24
CA VAL A 131 3.85 25.88 2.40
C VAL A 131 4.61 26.33 3.63
N ALA A 132 4.61 27.63 3.94
CA ALA A 132 5.29 28.20 5.10
C ALA A 132 4.55 27.95 6.43
N ARG A 133 3.31 27.46 6.39
CA ARG A 133 2.54 27.19 7.60
C ARG A 133 2.93 25.87 8.25
N PRO A 134 2.89 25.76 9.58
CA PRO A 134 3.13 24.49 10.26
C PRO A 134 2.07 23.45 9.87
N LEU A 135 2.44 22.14 9.88
CA LEU A 135 1.54 21.05 9.50
C LEU A 135 0.21 21.07 10.24
N ARG A 136 0.19 21.43 11.54
CA ARG A 136 -1.06 21.52 12.31
C ARG A 136 -2.11 22.45 11.67
N GLU A 137 -1.66 23.55 11.06
CA GLU A 137 -2.55 24.48 10.36
C GLU A 137 -2.94 23.95 8.98
N ARG A 138 -1.98 23.43 8.22
CA ARG A 138 -2.26 22.83 6.91
C ARG A 138 -3.25 21.67 7.01
N ARG A 139 -3.08 20.80 8.04
CA ARG A 139 -3.98 19.69 8.29
C ARG A 139 -5.40 20.15 8.61
N ARG A 140 -5.57 21.14 9.48
CA ARG A 140 -6.89 21.74 9.79
C ARG A 140 -7.55 22.31 8.53
N LEU A 141 -6.76 22.99 7.68
CA LEU A 141 -7.26 23.57 6.42
C LEU A 141 -7.59 22.48 5.41
N LEU A 142 -6.82 21.40 5.34
CA LEU A 142 -7.12 20.21 4.51
C LEU A 142 -8.41 19.52 4.94
N GLU A 143 -8.64 19.36 6.25
CA GLU A 143 -9.89 18.80 6.79
C GLU A 143 -11.10 19.68 6.45
N ALA A 144 -10.97 20.99 6.58
CA ALA A 144 -12.01 21.92 6.17
C ALA A 144 -12.25 21.90 4.65
N PHE A 145 -11.19 21.80 3.85
CA PHE A 145 -11.27 21.64 2.40
C PHE A 145 -11.99 20.31 2.04
N ALA A 146 -11.62 19.22 2.69
CA ALA A 146 -12.22 17.91 2.47
C ALA A 146 -13.71 17.91 2.84
N ALA A 147 -14.07 18.44 4.01
CA ALA A 147 -15.48 18.56 4.43
C ALA A 147 -16.34 19.34 3.44
N ARG A 148 -15.77 20.42 2.86
CA ARG A 148 -16.49 21.30 1.93
C ARG A 148 -16.57 20.76 0.51
N HIS A 149 -15.51 20.09 0.02
CA HIS A 149 -15.35 19.78 -1.39
C HIS A 149 -15.28 18.28 -1.70
N LEU A 150 -14.98 17.40 -0.71
CA LEU A 150 -14.81 15.96 -0.91
C LEU A 150 -15.91 15.13 -0.24
N GLY A 151 -16.84 15.74 0.50
CA GLY A 151 -17.88 15.03 1.25
C GLY A 151 -18.72 14.10 0.37
N GLY A 152 -18.88 12.84 0.79
CA GLY A 152 -19.65 11.81 0.09
C GLY A 152 -19.00 11.22 -1.15
N ARG A 153 -17.74 11.52 -1.42
CA ARG A 153 -16.98 11.00 -2.57
C ARG A 153 -16.09 9.83 -2.16
N ASP A 154 -15.98 8.86 -3.06
CA ASP A 154 -15.09 7.71 -2.91
C ASP A 154 -13.84 7.78 -3.79
N ASP A 155 -13.83 8.70 -4.74
CA ASP A 155 -12.81 8.87 -5.78
C ASP A 155 -11.65 9.81 -5.34
N ILE A 156 -11.91 10.74 -4.40
CA ILE A 156 -10.90 11.55 -3.73
C ILE A 156 -11.17 11.48 -2.23
N ARG A 157 -10.22 10.97 -1.46
CA ARG A 157 -10.39 10.70 -0.03
C ARG A 157 -9.37 11.45 0.81
N LEU A 158 -9.78 11.90 1.98
CA LEU A 158 -8.85 12.41 2.99
C LEU A 158 -8.18 11.22 3.69
N SER A 159 -6.85 11.23 3.76
CA SER A 159 -6.09 10.28 4.57
C SER A 159 -6.42 10.47 6.06
N PRO A 160 -6.73 9.41 6.82
CA PRO A 160 -6.89 9.54 8.27
C PRO A 160 -5.56 9.95 8.90
N ALA A 161 -5.66 10.69 10.00
CA ALA A 161 -4.52 11.10 10.80
C ALA A 161 -4.86 10.99 12.29
N THR A 162 -3.87 10.72 13.12
CA THR A 162 -4.02 10.60 14.58
C THR A 162 -2.78 11.12 15.31
N PRO A 163 -2.92 11.72 16.49
CA PRO A 163 -1.81 11.96 17.38
C PRO A 163 -1.45 10.74 18.25
N ASP A 164 -2.27 9.67 18.22
CA ASP A 164 -2.12 8.50 19.05
C ASP A 164 -1.13 7.48 18.44
N ALA A 165 -0.02 7.26 19.12
CA ALA A 165 1.00 6.26 18.72
C ALA A 165 0.47 4.82 18.81
N GLY A 166 -0.52 4.53 19.66
CA GLY A 166 -1.19 3.23 19.75
C GLY A 166 -1.98 2.93 18.47
N GLN A 167 -2.74 3.91 17.97
CA GLN A 167 -3.42 3.80 16.68
C GLN A 167 -2.44 3.66 15.52
N ALA A 168 -1.32 4.38 15.55
CA ALA A 168 -0.25 4.23 14.56
C ALA A 168 0.35 2.83 14.57
N ARG A 169 0.54 2.23 15.76
CA ARG A 169 0.99 0.85 15.93
C ARG A 169 -0.03 -0.12 15.30
N ALA A 170 -1.32 0.07 15.59
CA ALA A 170 -2.37 -0.75 15.00
C ALA A 170 -2.35 -0.69 13.45
N TRP A 171 -2.17 0.49 12.85
CA TRP A 171 -1.99 0.61 11.40
C TRP A 171 -0.73 -0.10 10.88
N LEU A 172 0.38 -0.03 11.63
CA LEU A 172 1.62 -0.72 11.26
C LEU A 172 1.44 -2.25 11.30
N ASP A 173 0.66 -2.76 12.25
CA ASP A 173 0.35 -4.19 12.36
C ASP A 173 -0.52 -4.70 11.19
N LEU A 174 -1.33 -3.81 10.60
CA LEU A 174 -2.09 -4.08 9.37
C LEU A 174 -1.23 -3.95 8.10
N ALA A 175 -0.03 -3.37 8.19
CA ALA A 175 0.83 -3.18 7.03
C ALA A 175 1.25 -4.50 6.40
N GLY A 176 1.30 -4.50 5.08
CA GLY A 176 1.68 -5.66 4.26
C GLY A 176 0.50 -6.30 3.53
N GLY A 177 -0.71 -5.70 3.64
CA GLY A 177 -1.84 -5.92 2.75
C GLY A 177 -2.11 -4.61 2.00
N THR A 178 -2.93 -3.76 2.62
CA THR A 178 -3.38 -2.47 2.05
C THR A 178 -2.41 -1.31 2.31
N LEU A 179 -1.55 -1.43 3.31
CA LEU A 179 -0.62 -0.38 3.74
C LEU A 179 0.84 -0.83 3.61
N ASP A 180 1.72 0.12 3.29
CA ASP A 180 3.18 -0.07 3.27
C ASP A 180 3.83 0.26 4.65
N GLY A 181 3.05 0.72 5.61
CA GLY A 181 3.50 1.11 6.94
C GLY A 181 2.76 2.32 7.48
N ILE A 182 3.47 3.18 8.20
CA ILE A 182 2.98 4.47 8.68
C ILE A 182 3.95 5.61 8.33
N VAL A 183 3.43 6.84 8.30
CA VAL A 183 4.23 8.07 8.21
C VAL A 183 3.96 8.91 9.46
N ALA A 184 5.01 9.27 10.17
CA ALA A 184 4.97 10.23 11.27
C ALA A 184 5.46 11.59 10.77
N LYS A 185 4.69 12.64 11.03
CA LYS A 185 4.95 14.01 10.57
C LYS A 185 5.03 14.97 11.75
N ARG A 186 5.98 15.89 11.72
CA ARG A 186 6.10 16.95 12.73
C ARG A 186 5.02 18.00 12.54
N LEU A 187 4.21 18.22 13.59
CA LEU A 187 3.09 19.16 13.56
C LEU A 187 3.51 20.64 13.50
N ASP A 188 4.70 20.94 13.99
CA ASP A 188 5.24 22.30 14.14
C ASP A 188 6.04 22.80 12.93
N LEU A 189 6.34 21.92 11.96
CA LEU A 189 7.19 22.25 10.82
C LEU A 189 6.39 22.68 9.58
N PRO A 190 6.95 23.60 8.77
CA PRO A 190 6.42 23.94 7.46
C PRO A 190 6.58 22.76 6.48
N TYR A 191 6.02 22.89 5.27
CA TYR A 191 6.26 21.94 4.20
C TYR A 191 7.64 22.15 3.59
N GLN A 192 8.56 21.27 3.90
CA GLN A 192 9.95 21.35 3.49
C GLN A 192 10.15 20.62 2.15
N SER A 193 9.94 21.35 1.06
CA SER A 193 10.03 20.83 -0.31
C SER A 193 11.37 20.15 -0.58
N GLY A 194 11.36 18.89 -1.05
CA GLY A 194 12.56 18.11 -1.36
C GLY A 194 13.29 17.54 -0.14
N GLU A 195 12.94 17.96 1.08
CA GLU A 195 13.63 17.58 2.31
C GLU A 195 13.02 16.34 2.99
N ARG A 196 13.80 15.74 3.93
CA ARG A 196 13.40 14.54 4.69
C ARG A 196 13.35 14.76 6.20
N THR A 197 13.45 16.00 6.65
CA THR A 197 13.65 16.32 8.07
C THR A 197 12.37 16.25 8.89
N GLY A 198 11.24 16.69 8.34
CA GLY A 198 9.95 16.79 9.04
C GLY A 198 9.08 15.55 9.00
N MET A 199 9.46 14.52 8.25
CA MET A 199 8.69 13.28 8.12
C MET A 199 9.56 12.04 8.31
N GLN A 200 8.99 11.05 9.01
CA GLN A 200 9.60 9.72 9.19
C GLN A 200 8.62 8.65 8.74
N LYS A 201 9.10 7.60 8.08
CA LYS A 201 8.30 6.44 7.70
C LYS A 201 8.81 5.21 8.42
N VAL A 202 7.88 4.43 8.96
CA VAL A 202 8.13 3.10 9.52
C VAL A 202 7.44 2.10 8.61
N LYS A 203 8.20 1.12 8.13
CA LYS A 203 7.67 0.02 7.34
C LYS A 203 7.65 -1.26 8.16
N ARG A 204 6.60 -2.06 8.00
CA ARG A 204 6.61 -3.40 8.56
C ARG A 204 7.58 -4.25 7.76
N ARG A 205 8.65 -4.68 8.41
CA ARG A 205 9.56 -5.67 7.84
C ARG A 205 9.03 -7.06 8.18
N ARG A 206 8.85 -7.86 7.17
CA ARG A 206 8.56 -9.29 7.29
C ARG A 206 9.84 -10.07 7.10
N THR A 207 9.89 -11.27 7.62
CA THR A 207 10.98 -12.20 7.34
C THR A 207 10.46 -13.44 6.63
N ALA A 208 11.31 -14.04 5.80
CA ALA A 208 11.07 -15.34 5.19
C ALA A 208 12.36 -16.16 5.19
N ASP A 209 12.22 -17.45 5.40
CA ASP A 209 13.29 -18.40 5.20
C ASP A 209 13.28 -18.84 3.74
N CYS A 210 14.36 -18.58 3.02
CA CYS A 210 14.48 -18.86 1.59
C CYS A 210 15.62 -19.82 1.31
N VAL A 211 15.42 -20.72 0.36
CA VAL A 211 16.48 -21.56 -0.18
C VAL A 211 17.38 -20.73 -1.08
N VAL A 212 18.69 -20.92 -0.98
CA VAL A 212 19.64 -20.34 -1.93
C VAL A 212 19.78 -21.30 -3.11
N GLY A 213 19.07 -21.01 -4.20
CA GLY A 213 19.08 -21.83 -5.42
C GLY A 213 20.15 -21.44 -6.42
N GLY A 214 20.84 -20.32 -6.18
CA GLY A 214 21.92 -19.84 -7.03
C GLY A 214 22.54 -18.54 -6.55
N PHE A 215 23.52 -18.03 -7.29
CA PHE A 215 24.13 -16.73 -7.03
C PHE A 215 24.58 -16.06 -8.34
N ARG A 216 24.84 -14.75 -8.26
CA ARG A 216 25.47 -13.97 -9.32
C ARG A 216 26.79 -13.41 -8.83
N PHE A 217 27.76 -13.32 -9.73
CA PHE A 217 28.97 -12.58 -9.49
C PHE A 217 28.72 -11.08 -9.48
N ALA A 218 29.52 -10.34 -8.75
CA ALA A 218 29.56 -8.88 -8.86
C ALA A 218 30.15 -8.48 -10.23
N ALA A 219 29.69 -7.34 -10.76
CA ALA A 219 30.16 -6.86 -12.07
C ALA A 219 31.70 -6.72 -12.11
N GLY A 220 32.31 -7.32 -13.14
CA GLY A 220 33.76 -7.26 -13.36
C GLY A 220 34.63 -7.94 -12.29
N SER A 221 34.04 -8.79 -11.45
CA SER A 221 34.76 -9.41 -10.32
C SER A 221 34.27 -10.84 -10.05
N ARG A 222 35.19 -11.73 -9.65
CA ARG A 222 34.85 -13.11 -9.26
C ARG A 222 34.54 -13.21 -7.75
N VAL A 223 33.68 -12.30 -7.23
CA VAL A 223 33.14 -12.38 -5.89
C VAL A 223 31.60 -12.41 -5.94
N VAL A 224 30.96 -12.94 -4.92
CA VAL A 224 29.49 -13.03 -4.87
C VAL A 224 28.88 -11.63 -4.80
N GLY A 225 28.04 -11.28 -5.77
CA GLY A 225 27.29 -10.04 -5.85
C GLY A 225 25.91 -10.15 -5.18
N SER A 226 25.21 -11.26 -5.45
CA SER A 226 23.88 -11.53 -4.88
C SER A 226 23.61 -13.03 -4.77
N LEU A 227 22.81 -13.41 -3.75
CA LEU A 227 22.24 -14.75 -3.63
C LEU A 227 20.84 -14.72 -4.25
N LEU A 228 20.50 -15.76 -5.03
CA LEU A 228 19.21 -15.96 -5.64
C LEU A 228 18.37 -16.83 -4.73
N LEU A 229 17.16 -16.36 -4.42
CA LEU A 229 16.28 -16.92 -3.40
C LEU A 229 15.16 -17.73 -4.01
N GLY A 230 14.83 -18.84 -3.38
CA GLY A 230 13.77 -19.74 -3.78
C GLY A 230 12.82 -20.10 -2.66
N LEU A 231 11.56 -20.36 -3.06
CA LEU A 231 10.53 -20.96 -2.22
C LEU A 231 9.90 -22.12 -2.96
N TYR A 232 9.54 -23.17 -2.23
CA TYR A 232 8.85 -24.33 -2.77
C TYR A 232 7.35 -24.06 -2.88
N ASP A 233 6.73 -24.55 -3.96
CA ASP A 233 5.28 -24.63 -4.08
C ASP A 233 4.73 -25.96 -3.48
N GLY A 234 3.40 -26.16 -3.63
CA GLY A 234 2.72 -27.37 -3.17
C GLY A 234 3.14 -28.64 -3.90
N ASP A 235 3.65 -28.52 -5.14
CA ASP A 235 4.13 -29.64 -5.96
C ASP A 235 5.62 -29.95 -5.70
N GLY A 236 6.26 -29.22 -4.82
CA GLY A 236 7.65 -29.39 -4.44
C GLY A 236 8.64 -28.83 -5.47
N LEU A 237 8.20 -27.91 -6.34
CA LEU A 237 9.05 -27.21 -7.28
C LEU A 237 9.66 -25.97 -6.62
N LEU A 238 10.97 -25.77 -6.74
CA LEU A 238 11.67 -24.61 -6.22
C LEU A 238 11.61 -23.46 -7.23
N HIS A 239 10.87 -22.40 -6.89
CA HIS A 239 10.71 -21.21 -7.72
C HIS A 239 11.64 -20.09 -7.29
N HIS A 240 12.30 -19.45 -8.25
CA HIS A 240 13.03 -18.19 -8.00
C HIS A 240 12.04 -17.10 -7.62
N VAL A 241 12.21 -16.50 -6.42
CA VAL A 241 11.31 -15.48 -5.87
C VAL A 241 11.99 -14.12 -5.64
N GLY A 242 13.29 -14.01 -5.90
CA GLY A 242 14.02 -12.77 -5.74
C GLY A 242 15.49 -12.97 -5.38
N PHE A 243 16.12 -11.92 -4.89
CA PHE A 243 17.53 -11.97 -4.54
C PHE A 243 17.84 -11.11 -3.32
N THR A 244 18.96 -11.41 -2.66
CA THR A 244 19.54 -10.56 -1.62
C THR A 244 20.97 -10.17 -2.01
N SER A 245 21.35 -8.94 -1.72
CA SER A 245 22.64 -8.36 -2.02
C SER A 245 23.09 -7.42 -0.89
N GLY A 246 24.13 -6.63 -1.10
CA GLY A 246 24.56 -5.66 -0.08
C GLY A 246 25.51 -6.26 0.95
N PHE A 247 26.15 -7.38 0.65
CA PHE A 247 27.14 -7.99 1.51
C PHE A 247 28.41 -7.11 1.63
N PRO A 248 28.98 -6.96 2.84
CA PRO A 248 30.26 -6.31 3.03
C PRO A 248 31.37 -6.95 2.17
N ALA A 249 32.34 -6.17 1.72
CA ALA A 249 33.40 -6.66 0.80
C ALA A 249 34.14 -7.89 1.36
N ALA A 250 34.47 -7.89 2.65
CA ALA A 250 35.12 -9.03 3.34
C ALA A 250 34.27 -10.31 3.28
N THR A 251 32.94 -10.19 3.43
CA THR A 251 32.00 -11.31 3.41
C THR A 251 31.86 -11.94 2.02
N ARG A 252 31.96 -11.14 0.94
CA ARG A 252 31.75 -11.62 -0.44
C ARG A 252 32.75 -12.71 -0.87
N LYS A 253 34.00 -12.62 -0.41
CA LYS A 253 35.03 -13.62 -0.66
C LYS A 253 34.74 -14.93 0.07
N ALA A 254 34.41 -14.84 1.36
CA ALA A 254 34.04 -15.99 2.18
C ALA A 254 32.76 -16.68 1.69
N LEU A 255 31.80 -15.91 1.12
CA LEU A 255 30.61 -16.45 0.47
C LEU A 255 30.98 -17.35 -0.72
N LEU A 256 31.90 -16.93 -1.57
CA LEU A 256 32.31 -17.72 -2.73
C LEU A 256 32.85 -19.08 -2.31
N THR A 257 33.78 -19.12 -1.35
CA THR A 257 34.32 -20.37 -0.80
C THR A 257 33.24 -21.31 -0.24
N LYS A 258 32.20 -20.75 0.36
CA LYS A 258 31.05 -21.50 0.88
C LYS A 258 30.16 -22.06 -0.24
N LEU A 259 30.02 -21.34 -1.36
CA LEU A 259 29.06 -21.66 -2.42
C LEU A 259 29.65 -22.52 -3.53
N GLU A 260 30.94 -22.35 -3.87
CA GLU A 260 31.60 -23.12 -4.94
C GLU A 260 31.42 -24.65 -4.86
N PRO A 261 31.56 -25.29 -3.66
CA PRO A 261 31.35 -26.74 -3.55
C PRO A 261 29.90 -27.20 -3.79
N LEU A 262 28.95 -26.26 -3.83
CA LEU A 262 27.52 -26.52 -3.99
C LEU A 262 27.04 -26.20 -5.40
N ILE A 263 27.89 -25.76 -6.31
CA ILE A 263 27.51 -25.48 -7.70
C ILE A 263 27.03 -26.76 -8.36
N ALA A 264 25.76 -26.81 -8.68
CA ALA A 264 25.11 -27.93 -9.33
C ALA A 264 23.81 -27.49 -10.03
N PRO A 265 23.64 -27.81 -11.33
CA PRO A 265 22.35 -27.61 -11.99
C PRO A 265 21.28 -28.56 -11.44
N PRO A 266 19.97 -28.20 -11.57
CA PRO A 266 19.47 -27.00 -12.21
C PRO A 266 19.36 -25.80 -11.27
N GLY A 267 19.57 -25.93 -9.94
CA GLY A 267 19.33 -24.91 -8.95
C GLY A 267 17.83 -24.72 -8.67
N PHE A 268 17.12 -24.11 -9.62
CA PHE A 268 15.66 -23.95 -9.57
C PHE A 268 15.01 -24.95 -10.54
N ILE A 269 14.00 -25.69 -10.06
CA ILE A 269 13.26 -26.70 -10.83
C ILE A 269 11.86 -26.23 -11.25
N GLY A 270 11.42 -25.10 -10.70
CA GLY A 270 10.26 -24.35 -11.15
C GLY A 270 10.66 -23.16 -12.01
N ARG A 271 10.15 -21.96 -11.68
CA ARG A 271 10.55 -20.74 -12.37
C ARG A 271 12.01 -20.39 -12.06
N ALA A 272 12.81 -20.23 -13.11
CA ALA A 272 14.22 -19.87 -13.03
C ALA A 272 14.43 -18.32 -13.11
N PRO A 273 15.63 -17.81 -12.71
CA PRO A 273 16.02 -16.43 -12.98
C PRO A 273 16.15 -16.13 -14.48
N GLY A 274 15.93 -14.87 -14.90
CA GLY A 274 16.16 -14.45 -16.30
C GLY A 274 14.92 -14.51 -17.20
N GLY A 275 13.75 -14.87 -16.69
CA GLY A 275 12.49 -14.77 -17.44
C GLY A 275 12.17 -13.32 -17.86
N PRO A 276 11.35 -13.12 -18.93
CA PRO A 276 11.02 -11.79 -19.44
C PRO A 276 10.38 -10.93 -18.35
N SER A 277 11.03 -9.83 -17.99
CA SER A 277 10.49 -8.81 -17.10
C SER A 277 10.87 -7.42 -17.63
N ARG A 278 10.10 -6.39 -17.27
CA ARG A 278 10.42 -4.99 -17.62
C ARG A 278 11.78 -4.52 -17.10
N TRP A 279 12.37 -5.27 -16.18
CA TRP A 279 13.61 -4.98 -15.49
C TRP A 279 14.72 -6.00 -15.83
N SER A 280 14.47 -6.91 -16.76
CA SER A 280 15.50 -7.87 -17.21
C SER A 280 16.52 -7.14 -18.07
N THR A 281 17.79 -7.29 -17.71
CA THR A 281 18.95 -6.92 -18.52
C THR A 281 19.63 -8.19 -19.02
N GLU A 282 20.47 -8.14 -20.03
CA GLU A 282 21.26 -9.29 -20.50
C GLU A 282 21.98 -10.01 -19.36
N ARG A 283 22.46 -9.25 -18.36
CA ARG A 283 23.10 -9.79 -17.13
C ARG A 283 22.14 -10.52 -16.19
N SER A 284 20.84 -10.32 -16.29
CA SER A 284 19.89 -11.04 -15.44
C SER A 284 19.79 -12.53 -15.75
N GLY A 285 20.24 -12.96 -16.95
CA GLY A 285 20.36 -14.36 -17.35
C GLY A 285 21.62 -15.07 -16.83
N GLU A 286 22.67 -14.34 -16.44
CA GLU A 286 23.91 -14.94 -15.98
C GLU A 286 23.89 -15.22 -14.48
N TRP A 287 23.89 -16.50 -14.11
CA TRP A 287 23.93 -16.93 -12.71
C TRP A 287 24.51 -18.34 -12.57
N GLN A 288 25.01 -18.68 -11.38
CA GLN A 288 25.52 -20.00 -11.04
C GLN A 288 24.46 -20.78 -10.25
N PRO A 289 23.99 -21.93 -10.75
CA PRO A 289 23.05 -22.78 -10.03
C PRO A 289 23.71 -23.44 -8.83
N LEU A 290 22.94 -23.60 -7.74
CA LEU A 290 23.38 -24.29 -6.54
C LEU A 290 22.46 -25.45 -6.21
N ALA A 291 23.02 -26.54 -5.72
CA ALA A 291 22.22 -27.56 -5.04
C ALA A 291 21.44 -26.90 -3.89
N PRO A 292 20.11 -27.14 -3.77
CA PRO A 292 19.24 -26.42 -2.81
C PRO A 292 19.43 -26.95 -1.37
N ARG A 293 20.61 -26.70 -0.80
CA ARG A 293 21.01 -27.16 0.55
C ARG A 293 21.10 -26.05 1.58
N LEU A 294 21.24 -24.80 1.16
CA LEU A 294 21.42 -23.65 2.05
C LEU A 294 20.12 -22.90 2.21
N VAL A 295 19.82 -22.51 3.44
CA VAL A 295 18.70 -21.64 3.80
C VAL A 295 19.21 -20.37 4.44
N VAL A 296 18.57 -19.26 4.06
CA VAL A 296 18.81 -17.93 4.61
C VAL A 296 17.51 -17.31 5.09
N GLU A 297 17.56 -16.61 6.20
CA GLU A 297 16.50 -15.70 6.61
C GLU A 297 16.75 -14.34 5.97
N VAL A 298 15.73 -13.81 5.31
CA VAL A 298 15.77 -12.47 4.71
C VAL A 298 14.63 -11.62 5.20
N SER A 299 14.89 -10.31 5.32
CA SER A 299 13.84 -9.33 5.56
C SER A 299 13.40 -8.74 4.23
N TYR A 300 12.07 -8.60 4.06
CA TYR A 300 11.45 -8.04 2.86
C TYR A 300 10.30 -7.08 3.22
N ASP A 301 9.90 -6.22 2.30
CA ASP A 301 8.75 -5.31 2.45
C ASP A 301 7.48 -5.90 1.81
N HIS A 302 7.53 -6.26 0.52
CA HIS A 302 6.38 -6.78 -0.22
C HIS A 302 6.73 -8.03 -1.01
N PHE A 303 5.76 -8.97 -1.02
CA PHE A 303 5.72 -10.09 -1.94
C PHE A 303 4.47 -9.93 -2.81
N THR A 304 4.63 -9.78 -4.12
CA THR A 304 3.55 -9.52 -5.06
C THR A 304 3.63 -10.48 -6.24
N GLY A 305 2.49 -11.01 -6.61
CA GLY A 305 2.42 -12.05 -7.62
C GLY A 305 3.18 -13.28 -7.14
N ASP A 306 4.42 -13.43 -7.57
CA ASP A 306 5.22 -14.63 -7.35
C ASP A 306 6.68 -14.31 -6.94
N ARG A 307 6.96 -13.06 -6.52
CA ARG A 307 8.32 -12.62 -6.15
C ARG A 307 8.35 -11.48 -5.13
N PHE A 308 9.48 -11.31 -4.48
CA PHE A 308 9.78 -10.10 -3.72
C PHE A 308 9.83 -8.90 -4.66
N ARG A 309 9.08 -7.85 -4.33
CA ARG A 309 8.95 -6.63 -5.14
C ARG A 309 10.25 -5.84 -5.23
N HIS A 310 11.03 -5.86 -4.14
CA HIS A 310 12.34 -5.21 -4.05
C HIS A 310 13.41 -6.22 -3.61
N ALA A 311 14.68 -5.81 -3.70
CA ALA A 311 15.77 -6.60 -3.15
C ALA A 311 15.55 -6.81 -1.64
N THR A 312 15.72 -8.05 -1.21
CA THR A 312 15.62 -8.40 0.22
C THR A 312 16.92 -8.08 0.94
N ARG A 313 16.84 -7.97 2.26
CA ARG A 313 18.02 -7.82 3.12
C ARG A 313 18.35 -9.15 3.78
N PHE A 314 19.58 -9.66 3.58
CA PHE A 314 20.10 -10.82 4.30
C PHE A 314 20.13 -10.53 5.81
N LEU A 315 19.61 -11.46 6.62
CA LEU A 315 19.67 -11.40 8.08
C LEU A 315 20.68 -12.41 8.63
N ARG A 316 20.48 -13.69 8.31
CA ARG A 316 21.36 -14.78 8.80
C ARG A 316 21.20 -16.06 7.98
N TRP A 317 22.14 -16.94 8.10
CA TRP A 317 22.04 -18.34 7.67
C TRP A 317 21.11 -19.11 8.61
N ARG A 318 20.38 -20.07 8.06
CA ARG A 318 19.46 -20.95 8.80
C ARG A 318 19.87 -22.42 8.64
N PRO A 319 21.00 -22.87 9.29
CA PRO A 319 21.44 -24.27 9.23
C PRO A 319 20.46 -25.20 9.95
N ASP A 320 19.62 -24.66 10.81
CA ASP A 320 18.56 -25.33 11.57
C ASP A 320 17.31 -25.61 10.75
N LYS A 321 17.18 -25.04 9.54
CA LYS A 321 15.98 -25.13 8.70
C LYS A 321 16.21 -26.01 7.51
N ALA A 322 15.36 -27.02 7.33
CA ALA A 322 15.42 -27.86 6.12
C ALA A 322 14.91 -27.06 4.89
N PRO A 323 15.59 -27.15 3.72
CA PRO A 323 15.19 -26.41 2.52
C PRO A 323 13.72 -26.62 2.12
N ARG A 324 13.20 -27.85 2.22
CA ARG A 324 11.81 -28.19 1.89
C ARG A 324 10.75 -27.52 2.78
N GLN A 325 11.14 -26.95 3.91
CA GLN A 325 10.25 -26.16 4.77
C GLN A 325 10.11 -24.70 4.33
N CYS A 326 10.90 -24.28 3.34
CA CYS A 326 10.84 -22.91 2.82
C CYS A 326 9.80 -22.86 1.69
N THR A 327 8.52 -22.71 2.05
CA THR A 327 7.39 -22.74 1.13
C THR A 327 6.82 -21.35 0.84
N LEU A 328 6.05 -21.21 -0.25
CA LEU A 328 5.34 -19.98 -0.63
C LEU A 328 4.30 -19.56 0.41
N ASP A 329 3.83 -20.48 1.28
CA ASP A 329 2.86 -20.15 2.32
C ASP A 329 3.38 -19.09 3.31
N GLN A 330 4.71 -19.00 3.53
CA GLN A 330 5.32 -17.99 4.40
C GLN A 330 5.07 -16.55 3.94
N VAL A 331 4.87 -16.37 2.65
CA VAL A 331 4.73 -15.05 2.00
C VAL A 331 3.32 -14.81 1.48
N ALA A 332 2.42 -15.78 1.64
CA ALA A 332 1.01 -15.65 1.30
C ALA A 332 0.37 -14.44 2.02
N PRO A 333 -0.53 -13.69 1.36
CA PRO A 333 -1.27 -12.62 2.00
C PRO A 333 -2.02 -13.17 3.23
N SER A 334 -1.90 -12.49 4.37
CA SER A 334 -2.68 -12.89 5.54
C SER A 334 -4.17 -12.67 5.25
N SER A 335 -5.01 -13.65 5.56
CA SER A 335 -6.48 -13.60 5.43
C SER A 335 -7.14 -12.55 6.35
N ARG A 336 -6.37 -11.87 7.19
CA ARG A 336 -6.81 -10.86 8.16
C ARG A 336 -6.53 -9.43 7.69
N ASP A 337 -6.90 -9.10 6.46
CA ASP A 337 -6.82 -7.69 6.03
C ASP A 337 -8.18 -7.02 6.32
N PRO A 338 -8.29 -6.10 7.30
CA PRO A 338 -9.55 -5.52 7.73
C PRO A 338 -10.09 -4.41 6.80
N GLY A 339 -9.57 -4.29 5.57
CA GLY A 339 -9.98 -3.26 4.63
C GLY A 339 -9.24 -1.93 4.80
N LEU A 340 -9.61 -0.96 3.99
CA LEU A 340 -9.00 0.37 4.00
C LEU A 340 -9.30 1.12 5.31
N PRO A 341 -8.31 1.67 6.03
CA PRO A 341 -8.54 2.56 7.15
C PRO A 341 -9.44 3.73 6.70
N GLY A 342 -10.53 3.96 7.43
CA GLY A 342 -11.51 5.01 7.10
C GLY A 342 -12.71 4.55 6.28
N SER A 343 -12.80 3.29 5.84
CA SER A 343 -13.96 2.70 5.17
C SER A 343 -15.00 2.12 6.15
N ALA A 344 -15.02 2.55 7.41
CA ALA A 344 -16.06 2.14 8.34
C ALA A 344 -17.42 2.66 7.81
N SER A 345 -18.21 1.76 7.25
CA SER A 345 -19.64 2.00 7.00
C SER A 345 -20.27 2.48 8.31
N PRO A 346 -21.11 3.51 8.28
CA PRO A 346 -21.83 3.93 9.48
C PRO A 346 -22.59 2.72 10.04
N PRO A 347 -22.65 2.56 11.37
CA PRO A 347 -23.35 1.45 11.97
C PRO A 347 -24.79 1.44 11.42
N ARG A 348 -25.21 0.32 10.84
CA ARG A 348 -26.59 0.13 10.41
C ARG A 348 -27.45 0.46 11.62
N ARG A 349 -28.23 1.55 11.54
CA ARG A 349 -29.28 1.84 12.51
C ARG A 349 -30.18 0.62 12.51
N GLY A 350 -30.13 -0.15 13.60
CA GLY A 350 -31.03 -1.26 13.84
C GLY A 350 -32.44 -0.71 13.77
N SER A 351 -33.21 -1.19 12.80
CA SER A 351 -34.65 -1.01 12.75
C SER A 351 -35.26 -1.85 13.89
N GLY A 352 -35.13 -1.34 15.10
CA GLY A 352 -35.82 -1.83 16.28
C GLY A 352 -37.26 -1.33 16.28
N ALA A 353 -38.08 -1.89 15.41
CA ALA A 353 -39.52 -1.85 15.58
C ALA A 353 -39.92 -2.93 16.60
N GLY A 354 -39.72 -2.64 17.87
CA GLY A 354 -40.31 -3.37 18.95
C GLY A 354 -41.80 -3.02 19.04
N SER A 355 -42.66 -3.88 18.47
CA SER A 355 -44.10 -3.85 18.79
C SER A 355 -44.29 -4.16 20.28
N PRO A 356 -45.09 -3.38 21.01
CA PRO A 356 -45.40 -3.68 22.38
C PRO A 356 -46.32 -4.92 22.44
N ARG A 357 -45.85 -5.99 23.07
CA ARG A 357 -46.68 -7.14 23.43
C ARG A 357 -47.81 -6.67 24.39
N ARG A 358 -49.06 -6.77 23.92
CA ARG A 358 -50.26 -6.66 24.76
C ARG A 358 -50.28 -7.81 25.79
N ALA A 359 -50.45 -7.46 27.06
CA ALA A 359 -50.72 -8.39 28.16
C ALA A 359 -52.10 -9.03 28.00
N PRO A 360 -52.31 -10.30 28.41
CA PRO A 360 -53.61 -10.95 28.37
C PRO A 360 -54.50 -10.47 29.53
N SER A 361 -55.68 -9.90 29.20
CA SER A 361 -56.72 -9.57 30.17
C SER A 361 -57.48 -10.83 30.48
N THR A 362 -57.46 -11.23 31.75
CA THR A 362 -58.39 -12.18 32.35
C THR A 362 -59.82 -11.55 32.49
N SER A 363 -60.77 -12.08 31.80
CA SER A 363 -62.20 -11.81 32.14
C SER A 363 -62.96 -13.10 32.46
N ARG A 364 -63.56 -13.05 33.59
CA ARG A 364 -64.39 -14.05 34.22
C ARG A 364 -65.60 -14.42 33.37
N ARG A 365 -65.97 -15.69 33.48
CA ARG A 365 -67.27 -16.28 33.09
C ARG A 365 -68.40 -15.59 33.77
N SER A 366 -69.53 -15.36 33.05
CA SER A 366 -70.87 -15.50 33.58
C SER A 366 -71.79 -15.98 32.48
N SER A 367 -72.61 -16.98 32.88
CA SER A 367 -73.57 -17.75 32.14
C SER A 367 -74.91 -17.01 32.05
N ALA A 368 -75.61 -17.20 30.98
CA ALA A 368 -77.11 -17.35 30.85
C ALA A 368 -77.39 -16.98 29.37
N GLY A 369 -78.00 -17.78 28.59
CA GLY A 369 -79.25 -18.36 28.68
C GLY A 369 -80.05 -18.11 27.41
N SER A 370 -80.38 -19.20 26.71
CA SER A 370 -81.68 -19.45 26.10
C SER A 370 -82.12 -18.78 24.78
N ARG A 371 -82.38 -19.69 23.87
CA ARG A 371 -83.58 -19.78 22.97
C ARG A 371 -83.56 -19.18 21.55
N ARG A 372 -83.58 -20.19 20.66
CA ARG A 372 -84.61 -20.46 19.63
C ARG A 372 -84.90 -19.38 18.54
N ARG A 373 -84.80 -19.74 17.34
CA ARG A 373 -85.70 -20.19 16.26
C ARG A 373 -85.12 -19.70 14.92
N ALA A 374 -84.82 -20.58 14.00
CA ALA A 374 -85.66 -21.02 12.88
C ALA A 374 -85.88 -19.97 11.78
N GLY A 375 -85.51 -20.31 10.55
CA GLY A 375 -86.32 -20.02 9.39
C GLY A 375 -85.60 -19.53 8.18
N ARG A 376 -85.36 -20.46 7.25
CA ARG A 376 -85.66 -20.35 5.82
C ARG A 376 -85.22 -19.09 5.04
N GLY A 377 -84.56 -19.40 3.96
CA GLY A 377 -84.45 -18.63 2.74
C GLY A 377 -83.24 -19.09 1.96
#